data_8d5e3ea7550246a8b3f2c4c700f71d28
#
_entry.id   8d5e3ea7550246a8b3f2c4c700f71d28
#
_cell.length_a   1.000
_cell.length_b   1.000
_cell.length_c   1.000
_cell.angle_alpha   90.00
_cell.angle_beta   90.00
_cell.angle_gamma   90.00
#
_symmetry.space_group_name_H-M   'P 1'
#
loop_
_entity.id
_entity.type
_entity.pdbx_description
1 polymer ?
#
loop_
_entity_poly.entity_id
_entity_poly.type
_entity_poly.pdbx_seq_one_letter_code
_entity_poly.pdbx_strand_id
1 'polypeptide(L)'
;FYTVTVYEKGAEVIRMLHTLLGEQGFQKGMQLYIAENDGKAATCEDFVSAMERANDVDLAQFRRWYSQSGTPELLISDAYDEQTHTYRLTVSQSTPPTADQMEKVNLHIPLKIALYDAKGTKQMLQHNGKLLSDVLNVTEKDQVFEFHGIYGRPIPALLCDFSAPVKLDYDYTTEQLLGLLKFADNQFARWDAAQMLFTQELRRNVAHFQQVEAFDISPDVLTALAHVLENYEQDIELATLILTLPKDIEFAESFKTIDPDGIAAAREFMLVQIAEYLKEDLLRIYTHIRLEDYQVTQKDIALRAMRNLCLSYLAYTNLGNNVVQKHYNNANNLSLIHISEPTR
;
A
#
# COMPACT_ATOMS: atom_id res chain seq x y z
N PHE A 1 16.61 -17.64 -13.30
CA PHE A 1 15.32 -17.36 -13.93
C PHE A 1 14.20 -17.04 -12.92
N TYR A 2 14.29 -17.54 -11.69
CA TYR A 2 13.26 -17.33 -10.65
C TYR A 2 13.72 -16.22 -9.70
N THR A 3 13.59 -14.96 -10.13
CA THR A 3 13.95 -13.78 -9.33
C THR A 3 12.71 -12.98 -8.96
N VAL A 4 12.77 -12.21 -7.90
CA VAL A 4 11.75 -11.23 -7.51
C VAL A 4 11.43 -10.29 -8.67
N THR A 5 12.45 -9.87 -9.44
CA THR A 5 12.27 -9.01 -10.62
C THR A 5 11.37 -9.65 -11.68
N VAL A 6 11.55 -10.95 -11.98
CA VAL A 6 10.76 -11.62 -13.02
C VAL A 6 9.32 -11.85 -12.55
N TYR A 7 9.14 -12.33 -11.33
CA TYR A 7 7.81 -12.68 -10.84
C TYR A 7 7.04 -11.47 -10.30
N GLU A 8 7.63 -10.73 -9.37
CA GLU A 8 6.91 -9.65 -8.70
C GLU A 8 6.82 -8.40 -9.60
N LYS A 9 7.97 -7.85 -10.03
CA LYS A 9 7.96 -6.67 -10.89
C LYS A 9 7.34 -6.95 -12.26
N GLY A 10 7.54 -8.15 -12.83
CA GLY A 10 6.90 -8.57 -14.07
C GLY A 10 5.39 -8.60 -13.98
N ALA A 11 4.83 -9.13 -12.89
CA ALA A 11 3.39 -9.10 -12.63
C ALA A 11 2.85 -7.67 -12.52
N GLU A 12 3.58 -6.78 -11.84
CA GLU A 12 3.21 -5.37 -11.73
C GLU A 12 3.23 -4.63 -13.07
N VAL A 13 4.19 -4.95 -13.96
CA VAL A 13 4.21 -4.38 -15.32
C VAL A 13 2.97 -4.82 -16.12
N ILE A 14 2.56 -6.08 -15.99
CA ILE A 14 1.31 -6.56 -16.62
C ILE A 14 0.10 -5.87 -16.02
N ARG A 15 0.07 -5.68 -14.69
CA ARG A 15 -1.02 -4.98 -14.01
C ARG A 15 -1.11 -3.50 -14.43
N MET A 16 0.02 -2.83 -14.69
CA MET A 16 0.00 -1.47 -15.29
C MET A 16 -0.69 -1.46 -16.65
N LEU A 17 -0.46 -2.44 -17.52
CA LEU A 17 -1.19 -2.55 -18.79
C LEU A 17 -2.69 -2.73 -18.57
N HIS A 18 -3.08 -3.55 -17.61
CA HIS A 18 -4.48 -3.66 -17.23
C HIS A 18 -5.07 -2.33 -16.76
N THR A 19 -4.32 -1.56 -15.95
CA THR A 19 -4.73 -0.24 -15.47
C THR A 19 -4.88 0.76 -16.62
N LEU A 20 -3.96 0.76 -17.59
CA LEU A 20 -3.99 1.65 -18.75
C LEU A 20 -5.12 1.32 -19.73
N LEU A 21 -5.35 0.05 -20.00
CA LEU A 21 -6.31 -0.43 -21.00
C LEU A 21 -7.72 -0.63 -20.44
N GLY A 22 -7.83 -0.75 -19.10
CA GLY A 22 -9.04 -1.19 -18.42
C GLY A 22 -9.35 -2.67 -18.69
N GLU A 23 -10.30 -3.22 -17.93
CA GLU A 23 -10.67 -4.65 -18.00
C GLU A 23 -10.98 -5.12 -19.44
N GLN A 24 -11.86 -4.40 -20.14
CA GLN A 24 -12.27 -4.80 -21.48
C GLN A 24 -11.14 -4.72 -22.51
N GLY A 25 -10.29 -3.69 -22.43
CA GLY A 25 -9.15 -3.52 -23.32
C GLY A 25 -8.09 -4.60 -23.07
N PHE A 26 -7.82 -4.89 -21.82
CA PHE A 26 -6.88 -5.95 -21.44
C PHE A 26 -7.37 -7.33 -21.92
N GLN A 27 -8.66 -7.64 -21.73
CA GLN A 27 -9.24 -8.91 -22.20
C GLN A 27 -9.17 -9.06 -23.73
N LYS A 28 -9.41 -7.99 -24.50
CA LYS A 28 -9.25 -8.02 -25.96
C LYS A 28 -7.80 -8.31 -26.35
N GLY A 29 -6.83 -7.66 -25.69
CA GLY A 29 -5.42 -7.91 -25.90
C GLY A 29 -5.02 -9.33 -25.59
N MET A 30 -5.49 -9.88 -24.46
CA MET A 30 -5.27 -11.29 -24.07
C MET A 30 -5.81 -12.28 -25.11
N GLN A 31 -7.03 -12.05 -25.58
CA GLN A 31 -7.64 -12.90 -26.61
C GLN A 31 -6.81 -12.91 -27.89
N LEU A 32 -6.35 -11.73 -28.34
CA LEU A 32 -5.50 -11.61 -29.52
C LEU A 32 -4.14 -12.31 -29.32
N TYR A 33 -3.52 -12.09 -28.17
CA TYR A 33 -2.24 -12.69 -27.82
C TYR A 33 -2.31 -14.23 -27.84
N ILE A 34 -3.32 -14.80 -27.22
CA ILE A 34 -3.52 -16.26 -27.21
C ILE A 34 -3.81 -16.78 -28.62
N ALA A 35 -4.69 -16.13 -29.37
CA ALA A 35 -5.05 -16.56 -30.73
C ALA A 35 -3.85 -16.60 -31.68
N GLU A 36 -2.89 -15.67 -31.52
CA GLU A 36 -1.71 -15.58 -32.40
C GLU A 36 -0.54 -16.45 -31.93
N ASN A 37 -0.44 -16.73 -30.62
CA ASN A 37 0.76 -17.31 -30.02
C ASN A 37 0.53 -18.70 -29.36
N ASP A 38 -0.70 -19.23 -29.39
CA ASP A 38 -0.96 -20.55 -28.83
C ASP A 38 -0.10 -21.62 -29.49
N GLY A 39 0.60 -22.42 -28.66
CA GLY A 39 1.54 -23.44 -29.10
C GLY A 39 2.86 -22.92 -29.69
N LYS A 40 3.15 -21.60 -29.60
CA LYS A 40 4.40 -20.98 -30.10
C LYS A 40 5.30 -20.52 -28.96
N ALA A 41 6.56 -20.32 -29.22
CA ALA A 41 7.47 -19.61 -28.32
C ALA A 41 7.24 -18.11 -28.50
N ALA A 42 6.55 -17.47 -27.52
CA ALA A 42 6.24 -16.06 -27.53
C ALA A 42 7.20 -15.25 -26.64
N THR A 43 7.35 -13.97 -26.96
CA THR A 43 8.16 -12.99 -26.23
C THR A 43 7.30 -11.96 -25.52
N CYS A 44 7.91 -11.15 -24.65
CA CYS A 44 7.24 -9.99 -24.07
C CYS A 44 6.78 -8.98 -25.13
N GLU A 45 7.53 -8.87 -26.25
CA GLU A 45 7.16 -8.00 -27.35
C GLU A 45 5.88 -8.47 -28.06
N ASP A 46 5.69 -9.76 -28.26
CA ASP A 46 4.47 -10.32 -28.84
C ASP A 46 3.25 -10.00 -27.95
N PHE A 47 3.44 -10.05 -26.63
CA PHE A 47 2.40 -9.70 -25.67
C PHE A 47 2.03 -8.23 -25.76
N VAL A 48 3.00 -7.30 -25.67
CA VAL A 48 2.73 -5.87 -25.71
C VAL A 48 2.15 -5.45 -27.06
N SER A 49 2.65 -6.01 -28.17
CA SER A 49 2.13 -5.75 -29.51
C SER A 49 0.67 -6.21 -29.68
N ALA A 50 0.30 -7.33 -29.07
CA ALA A 50 -1.11 -7.77 -29.08
C ALA A 50 -2.01 -6.81 -28.29
N MET A 51 -1.55 -6.32 -27.12
CA MET A 51 -2.28 -5.32 -26.33
C MET A 51 -2.47 -4.01 -27.10
N GLU A 52 -1.41 -3.54 -27.76
CA GLU A 52 -1.40 -2.32 -28.58
C GLU A 52 -2.37 -2.41 -29.76
N ARG A 53 -2.29 -3.46 -30.57
CA ARG A 53 -3.12 -3.65 -31.77
C ARG A 53 -4.60 -3.89 -31.43
N ALA A 54 -4.88 -4.65 -30.36
CA ALA A 54 -6.25 -4.93 -29.95
C ALA A 54 -7.03 -3.68 -29.49
N ASN A 55 -6.28 -2.64 -29.05
CA ASN A 55 -6.87 -1.44 -28.44
C ASN A 55 -6.60 -0.15 -29.23
N ASP A 56 -5.86 -0.23 -30.35
CA ASP A 56 -5.45 0.94 -31.15
C ASP A 56 -4.80 2.04 -30.30
N VAL A 57 -3.84 1.65 -29.46
CA VAL A 57 -3.09 2.54 -28.54
C VAL A 57 -1.60 2.45 -28.82
N ASP A 58 -0.86 3.55 -28.56
CA ASP A 58 0.61 3.56 -28.66
C ASP A 58 1.22 3.17 -27.30
N LEU A 59 1.93 2.04 -27.26
CA LEU A 59 2.66 1.55 -26.12
C LEU A 59 4.20 1.62 -26.30
N ALA A 60 4.71 2.41 -27.25
CA ALA A 60 6.14 2.53 -27.50
C ALA A 60 6.93 2.96 -26.26
N GLN A 61 6.42 3.98 -25.54
CA GLN A 61 7.07 4.42 -24.30
C GLN A 61 6.92 3.39 -23.17
N PHE A 62 5.80 2.68 -23.11
CA PHE A 62 5.56 1.63 -22.09
C PHE A 62 6.57 0.48 -22.23
N ARG A 63 7.02 0.13 -23.42
CA ARG A 63 8.04 -0.92 -23.65
C ARG A 63 9.34 -0.68 -22.89
N ARG A 64 9.63 0.55 -22.48
CA ARG A 64 10.82 0.89 -21.69
C ARG A 64 10.86 0.16 -20.35
N TRP A 65 9.70 -0.26 -19.81
CA TRP A 65 9.64 -1.07 -18.58
C TRP A 65 10.36 -2.42 -18.70
N TYR A 66 10.48 -2.95 -19.91
CA TYR A 66 11.19 -4.20 -20.19
C TYR A 66 12.69 -4.02 -20.46
N SER A 67 13.13 -2.81 -20.75
CA SER A 67 14.52 -2.52 -21.16
C SER A 67 15.27 -1.58 -20.23
N GLN A 68 14.57 -0.91 -19.30
CA GLN A 68 15.19 0.00 -18.34
C GLN A 68 15.20 -0.60 -16.95
N SER A 69 16.39 -0.74 -16.37
CA SER A 69 16.60 -1.18 -14.99
C SER A 69 16.32 -0.07 -13.99
N GLY A 70 16.16 -0.42 -12.70
CA GLY A 70 15.92 0.50 -11.60
C GLY A 70 14.44 0.67 -11.28
N THR A 71 14.15 1.34 -10.16
CA THR A 71 12.80 1.69 -9.70
C THR A 71 12.59 3.18 -9.89
N PRO A 72 11.57 3.61 -10.66
CA PRO A 72 11.27 5.03 -10.81
C PRO A 72 10.78 5.63 -9.50
N GLU A 73 11.08 6.92 -9.34
CA GLU A 73 10.65 7.76 -8.22
C GLU A 73 9.74 8.86 -8.74
N LEU A 74 8.60 9.06 -8.08
CA LEU A 74 7.66 10.15 -8.37
C LEU A 74 7.71 11.13 -7.20
N LEU A 75 8.26 12.32 -7.44
CA LEU A 75 8.13 13.45 -6.53
C LEU A 75 6.86 14.21 -6.90
N ILE A 76 5.93 14.31 -5.94
CA ILE A 76 4.63 14.92 -6.16
C ILE A 76 4.46 16.10 -5.21
N SER A 77 3.94 17.20 -5.74
CA SER A 77 3.51 18.35 -4.98
C SER A 77 2.15 18.83 -5.45
N ASP A 78 1.41 19.51 -4.58
CA ASP A 78 0.09 20.02 -4.90
C ASP A 78 -0.08 21.50 -4.59
N ALA A 79 -1.03 22.13 -5.27
CA ALA A 79 -1.50 23.46 -4.97
C ALA A 79 -3.03 23.54 -5.12
N TYR A 80 -3.68 24.29 -4.24
CA TYR A 80 -5.11 24.53 -4.29
C TYR A 80 -5.41 26.02 -4.32
N ASP A 81 -6.16 26.44 -5.34
CA ASP A 81 -6.67 27.78 -5.47
C ASP A 81 -8.17 27.82 -5.12
N GLU A 82 -8.47 28.40 -3.97
CA GLU A 82 -9.84 28.48 -3.44
C GLU A 82 -10.72 29.43 -4.28
N GLN A 83 -10.14 30.44 -4.93
CA GLN A 83 -10.92 31.42 -5.71
C GLN A 83 -11.43 30.82 -7.03
N THR A 84 -10.60 30.01 -7.65
CA THR A 84 -10.92 29.34 -8.92
C THR A 84 -11.43 27.91 -8.74
N HIS A 85 -11.45 27.39 -7.50
CA HIS A 85 -11.74 25.99 -7.18
C HIS A 85 -10.90 25.01 -8.01
N THR A 86 -9.61 25.33 -8.17
CA THR A 86 -8.67 24.58 -8.98
C THR A 86 -7.64 23.88 -8.10
N TYR A 87 -7.54 22.57 -8.25
CA TYR A 87 -6.48 21.79 -7.63
C TYR A 87 -5.48 21.39 -8.70
N ARG A 88 -4.19 21.59 -8.41
CA ARG A 88 -3.07 21.22 -9.28
C ARG A 88 -2.22 20.16 -8.59
N LEU A 89 -1.88 19.14 -9.37
CA LEU A 89 -0.93 18.11 -8.99
C LEU A 89 0.27 18.20 -9.93
N THR A 90 1.44 18.51 -9.40
CA THR A 90 2.70 18.51 -10.15
C THR A 90 3.42 17.21 -9.88
N VAL A 91 3.76 16.46 -10.90
CA VAL A 91 4.41 15.16 -10.84
C VAL A 91 5.74 15.23 -11.57
N SER A 92 6.84 14.94 -10.89
CA SER A 92 8.18 14.82 -11.47
C SER A 92 8.63 13.36 -11.37
N GLN A 93 9.00 12.74 -12.50
CA GLN A 93 9.52 11.38 -12.52
C GLN A 93 11.04 11.37 -12.71
N SER A 94 11.70 10.48 -11.99
CA SER A 94 13.12 10.17 -12.20
C SER A 94 13.36 8.68 -11.95
N THR A 95 14.42 8.14 -12.53
CA THR A 95 14.91 6.80 -12.20
C THR A 95 16.40 6.91 -11.87
N PRO A 96 16.82 6.52 -10.64
CA PRO A 96 18.24 6.56 -10.29
C PRO A 96 19.08 5.70 -11.21
N PRO A 97 20.34 6.11 -11.53
CA PRO A 97 21.28 5.30 -12.26
C PRO A 97 21.52 3.95 -11.58
N THR A 98 21.71 2.92 -12.39
CA THR A 98 22.07 1.56 -11.95
C THR A 98 23.42 1.17 -12.55
N ALA A 99 24.10 0.19 -11.95
CA ALA A 99 25.44 -0.21 -12.39
C ALA A 99 25.48 -0.68 -13.86
N ASP A 100 24.38 -1.24 -14.35
CA ASP A 100 24.21 -1.74 -15.72
C ASP A 100 23.67 -0.67 -16.69
N GLN A 101 23.10 0.43 -16.18
CA GLN A 101 22.48 1.47 -16.99
C GLN A 101 22.53 2.83 -16.31
N MET A 102 23.49 3.66 -16.73
CA MET A 102 23.71 4.99 -16.16
C MET A 102 22.71 6.04 -16.63
N GLU A 103 22.31 5.97 -17.90
CA GLU A 103 21.34 6.90 -18.50
C GLU A 103 19.93 6.32 -18.41
N LYS A 104 19.01 7.15 -17.94
CA LYS A 104 17.60 6.81 -17.76
C LYS A 104 16.72 7.76 -18.56
N VAL A 105 15.65 7.23 -19.09
CA VAL A 105 14.64 7.98 -19.85
C VAL A 105 13.30 7.90 -19.15
N ASN A 106 12.38 8.82 -19.45
CA ASN A 106 11.05 8.84 -18.87
C ASN A 106 10.27 7.58 -19.22
N LEU A 107 9.61 7.01 -18.22
CA LEU A 107 8.72 5.87 -18.41
C LEU A 107 7.27 6.35 -18.61
N HIS A 108 6.41 5.49 -19.14
CA HIS A 108 4.98 5.68 -19.08
C HIS A 108 4.45 5.05 -17.79
N ILE A 109 4.04 5.90 -16.84
CA ILE A 109 3.62 5.49 -15.50
C ILE A 109 2.14 5.80 -15.32
N PRO A 110 1.25 4.81 -15.18
CA PRO A 110 -0.15 5.04 -14.83
C PRO A 110 -0.26 5.38 -13.34
N LEU A 111 -0.52 6.64 -13.03
CA LEU A 111 -0.75 7.09 -11.67
C LEU A 111 -2.26 7.18 -11.40
N LYS A 112 -2.81 6.19 -10.74
CA LYS A 112 -4.23 6.19 -10.33
C LYS A 112 -4.42 7.00 -9.06
N ILE A 113 -5.39 7.92 -9.08
CA ILE A 113 -5.64 8.84 -7.96
C ILE A 113 -7.12 8.90 -7.58
N ALA A 114 -7.36 9.36 -6.36
CA ALA A 114 -8.67 9.85 -5.94
C ALA A 114 -8.49 11.13 -5.12
N LEU A 115 -9.46 12.02 -5.14
CA LEU A 115 -9.49 13.22 -4.31
C LEU A 115 -10.68 13.14 -3.36
N TYR A 116 -10.45 13.40 -2.07
CA TYR A 116 -11.50 13.41 -1.06
C TYR A 116 -11.64 14.80 -0.43
N ASP A 117 -12.85 15.20 -0.10
CA ASP A 117 -13.07 16.37 0.73
C ASP A 117 -12.76 16.05 2.22
N ALA A 118 -12.81 17.08 3.06
CA ALA A 118 -12.56 16.92 4.50
C ALA A 118 -13.59 16.01 5.22
N LYS A 119 -14.71 15.68 4.58
CA LYS A 119 -15.74 14.77 5.10
C LYS A 119 -15.59 13.36 4.57
N GLY A 120 -14.62 13.13 3.69
CA GLY A 120 -14.37 11.83 3.06
C GLY A 120 -15.22 11.57 1.81
N THR A 121 -15.86 12.61 1.25
CA THR A 121 -16.61 12.46 0.01
C THR A 121 -15.64 12.49 -1.17
N LYS A 122 -15.66 11.45 -2.00
CA LYS A 122 -14.84 11.38 -3.22
C LYS A 122 -15.32 12.44 -4.22
N GLN A 123 -14.38 13.23 -4.71
CA GLN A 123 -14.65 14.30 -5.68
C GLN A 123 -14.47 13.82 -7.12
N MET A 124 -15.29 14.34 -8.01
CA MET A 124 -15.16 14.03 -9.43
C MET A 124 -13.96 14.75 -10.03
N LEU A 125 -13.12 14.02 -10.75
CA LEU A 125 -11.99 14.57 -11.48
C LEU A 125 -12.49 15.16 -12.80
N GLN A 126 -12.37 16.47 -12.96
CA GLN A 126 -12.79 17.16 -14.19
C GLN A 126 -11.87 18.34 -14.54
N HIS A 127 -11.76 18.63 -15.82
CA HIS A 127 -11.08 19.79 -16.34
C HIS A 127 -11.97 20.50 -17.37
N ASN A 128 -12.25 21.79 -17.17
CA ASN A 128 -13.15 22.58 -18.02
C ASN A 128 -14.53 21.92 -18.28
N GLY A 129 -15.11 21.30 -17.23
CA GLY A 129 -16.40 20.62 -17.30
C GLY A 129 -16.39 19.24 -17.98
N LYS A 130 -15.23 18.76 -18.42
CA LYS A 130 -15.06 17.41 -18.97
C LYS A 130 -14.53 16.47 -17.88
N LEU A 131 -15.19 15.35 -17.69
CA LEU A 131 -14.72 14.30 -16.79
C LEU A 131 -13.38 13.76 -17.27
N LEU A 132 -12.47 13.57 -16.32
CA LEU A 132 -11.16 12.94 -16.52
C LEU A 132 -11.16 11.51 -16.01
N SER A 133 -10.25 10.70 -16.53
CA SER A 133 -9.91 9.41 -15.95
C SER A 133 -9.29 9.62 -14.56
N ASP A 134 -9.49 8.67 -13.66
CA ASP A 134 -8.76 8.57 -12.38
C ASP A 134 -7.34 8.04 -12.56
N VAL A 135 -6.97 7.59 -13.76
CA VAL A 135 -5.61 7.17 -14.14
C VAL A 135 -4.95 8.30 -14.93
N LEU A 136 -3.94 8.90 -14.32
CA LEU A 136 -3.12 9.95 -14.95
C LEU A 136 -1.95 9.29 -15.68
N ASN A 137 -1.76 9.62 -16.95
CA ASN A 137 -0.64 9.14 -17.75
C ASN A 137 0.57 10.04 -17.53
N VAL A 138 1.50 9.62 -16.68
CA VAL A 138 2.77 10.33 -16.44
C VAL A 138 3.78 9.85 -17.47
N THR A 139 4.07 10.69 -18.46
CA THR A 139 4.93 10.37 -19.62
C THR A 139 6.11 11.33 -19.75
N GLU A 140 5.98 12.53 -19.21
CA GLU A 140 7.03 13.54 -19.24
C GLU A 140 7.83 13.53 -17.94
N LYS A 141 9.01 14.18 -17.96
CA LYS A 141 9.84 14.34 -16.78
C LYS A 141 9.10 15.11 -15.67
N ASP A 142 8.50 16.23 -16.07
CA ASP A 142 7.72 17.12 -15.21
C ASP A 142 6.36 17.33 -15.88
N GLN A 143 5.26 17.05 -15.17
CA GLN A 143 3.92 17.12 -15.72
C GLN A 143 2.96 17.69 -14.69
N VAL A 144 2.03 18.55 -15.14
CA VAL A 144 1.03 19.18 -14.29
C VAL A 144 -0.35 18.69 -14.70
N PHE A 145 -1.13 18.26 -13.71
CA PHE A 145 -2.53 17.88 -13.87
C PHE A 145 -3.41 18.86 -13.11
N GLU A 146 -4.41 19.43 -13.78
CA GLU A 146 -5.33 20.40 -13.20
C GLU A 146 -6.73 19.81 -13.10
N PHE A 147 -7.36 20.03 -11.95
CA PHE A 147 -8.72 19.59 -11.65
C PHE A 147 -9.54 20.79 -11.23
N HIS A 148 -10.66 21.04 -11.93
CA HIS A 148 -11.54 22.17 -11.70
C HIS A 148 -12.80 21.76 -10.95
N GLY A 149 -13.43 22.73 -10.27
CA GLY A 149 -14.66 22.48 -9.51
C GLY A 149 -14.41 21.68 -8.22
N ILE A 150 -13.22 21.82 -7.65
CA ILE A 150 -12.84 21.19 -6.38
C ILE A 150 -13.18 22.16 -5.25
N TYR A 151 -14.20 21.83 -4.46
CA TYR A 151 -14.67 22.70 -3.38
C TYR A 151 -14.02 22.32 -2.04
N GLY A 152 -13.10 23.17 -1.57
CA GLY A 152 -12.23 22.95 -0.44
C GLY A 152 -10.94 22.19 -0.83
N ARG A 153 -9.85 22.43 -0.08
CA ARG A 153 -8.57 21.73 -0.32
C ARG A 153 -8.79 20.23 -0.16
N PRO A 154 -8.56 19.43 -1.21
CA PRO A 154 -8.80 18.00 -1.15
C PRO A 154 -7.66 17.27 -0.44
N ILE A 155 -7.94 16.05 0.01
CA ILE A 155 -6.94 15.05 0.42
C ILE A 155 -6.73 14.12 -0.77
N PRO A 156 -5.54 14.09 -1.39
CA PRO A 156 -5.27 13.20 -2.50
C PRO A 156 -4.94 11.80 -1.97
N ALA A 157 -5.57 10.78 -2.54
CA ALA A 157 -5.08 9.40 -2.48
C ALA A 157 -4.29 9.13 -3.76
N LEU A 158 -3.01 8.93 -3.63
CA LEU A 158 -2.08 8.74 -4.74
C LEU A 158 -1.72 7.26 -4.87
N LEU A 159 -1.45 6.82 -6.10
CA LEU A 159 -1.07 5.44 -6.40
C LEU A 159 -2.15 4.40 -5.99
N CYS A 160 -3.43 4.78 -6.09
CA CYS A 160 -4.54 3.89 -5.79
C CYS A 160 -4.38 2.54 -6.49
N ASP A 161 -4.75 1.45 -5.80
CA ASP A 161 -4.57 0.05 -6.24
C ASP A 161 -3.11 -0.32 -6.54
N PHE A 162 -2.13 0.42 -6.04
CA PHE A 162 -0.72 0.29 -6.40
C PHE A 162 -0.53 0.28 -7.91
N SER A 163 -1.06 1.29 -8.60
CA SER A 163 -1.20 1.34 -10.06
C SER A 163 0.12 1.27 -10.85
N ALA A 164 1.27 1.47 -10.20
CA ALA A 164 2.60 1.29 -10.77
C ALA A 164 3.64 0.95 -9.70
N PRO A 165 4.67 0.13 -9.99
CA PRO A 165 5.75 -0.21 -9.07
C PRO A 165 6.80 0.93 -9.00
N VAL A 166 6.44 2.02 -8.36
CA VAL A 166 7.25 3.23 -8.21
C VAL A 166 7.42 3.58 -6.73
N LYS A 167 8.47 4.32 -6.40
CA LYS A 167 8.56 5.01 -5.12
C LYS A 167 7.83 6.35 -5.26
N LEU A 168 6.90 6.61 -4.34
CA LEU A 168 6.15 7.86 -4.32
C LEU A 168 6.64 8.72 -3.16
N ASP A 169 6.98 9.97 -3.46
CA ASP A 169 7.37 10.99 -2.50
C ASP A 169 6.35 12.13 -2.55
N TYR A 170 5.50 12.18 -1.55
CA TYR A 170 4.53 13.25 -1.32
C TYR A 170 4.43 13.52 0.17
N ASP A 171 4.49 14.79 0.55
CA ASP A 171 4.53 15.20 1.96
C ASP A 171 3.12 15.23 2.57
N TYR A 172 2.61 14.05 2.91
CA TYR A 172 1.34 13.92 3.62
C TYR A 172 1.44 14.44 5.05
N THR A 173 0.48 15.28 5.45
CA THR A 173 0.30 15.59 6.87
C THR A 173 -0.33 14.39 7.60
N THR A 174 -0.09 14.29 8.90
CA THR A 174 -0.72 13.26 9.75
C THR A 174 -2.24 13.29 9.65
N GLU A 175 -2.85 14.49 9.58
CA GLU A 175 -4.30 14.67 9.42
C GLU A 175 -4.80 14.09 8.09
N GLN A 176 -4.07 14.29 7.00
CA GLN A 176 -4.43 13.71 5.70
C GLN A 176 -4.37 12.19 5.73
N LEU A 177 -3.32 11.61 6.34
CA LEU A 177 -3.19 10.15 6.46
C LEU A 177 -4.29 9.55 7.34
N LEU A 178 -4.61 10.17 8.48
CA LEU A 178 -5.73 9.76 9.33
C LEU A 178 -7.07 9.84 8.57
N GLY A 179 -7.25 10.86 7.75
CA GLY A 179 -8.39 11.00 6.86
C GLY A 179 -8.48 9.83 5.88
N LEU A 180 -7.42 9.57 5.10
CA LEU A 180 -7.37 8.47 4.13
C LEU A 180 -7.63 7.11 4.79
N LEU A 181 -7.02 6.86 5.94
CA LEU A 181 -7.24 5.62 6.70
C LEU A 181 -8.71 5.43 7.06
N LYS A 182 -9.38 6.51 7.43
CA LYS A 182 -10.77 6.49 7.90
C LYS A 182 -11.79 6.34 6.78
N PHE A 183 -11.64 7.05 5.66
CA PHE A 183 -12.72 7.19 4.69
C PHE A 183 -12.36 6.86 3.23
N ALA A 184 -11.09 6.59 2.87
CA ALA A 184 -10.79 6.23 1.49
C ALA A 184 -11.55 4.95 1.09
N ASP A 185 -12.15 4.97 -0.09
CA ASP A 185 -12.84 3.81 -0.67
C ASP A 185 -11.88 2.81 -1.34
N ASN A 186 -10.61 3.22 -1.52
CA ASN A 186 -9.55 2.39 -2.07
C ASN A 186 -8.79 1.65 -0.96
N GLN A 187 -8.79 0.33 -1.00
CA GLN A 187 -8.15 -0.53 0.01
C GLN A 187 -6.65 -0.29 0.12
N PHE A 188 -5.95 -0.15 -1.01
CA PHE A 188 -4.52 0.13 -1.02
C PHE A 188 -4.22 1.48 -0.36
N ALA A 189 -4.96 2.54 -0.70
CA ALA A 189 -4.77 3.87 -0.11
C ALA A 189 -4.98 3.86 1.42
N ARG A 190 -5.94 3.08 1.93
CA ARG A 190 -6.14 2.92 3.38
C ARG A 190 -4.98 2.21 4.06
N TRP A 191 -4.52 1.12 3.46
CA TRP A 191 -3.38 0.37 3.97
C TRP A 191 -2.10 1.21 3.94
N ASP A 192 -1.82 1.87 2.82
CA ASP A 192 -0.63 2.70 2.63
C ASP A 192 -0.60 3.89 3.61
N ALA A 193 -1.75 4.55 3.83
CA ALA A 193 -1.87 5.60 4.85
C ALA A 193 -1.52 5.09 6.26
N ALA A 194 -1.94 3.87 6.62
CA ALA A 194 -1.58 3.26 7.90
C ALA A 194 -0.07 2.96 7.99
N GLN A 195 0.53 2.42 6.91
CA GLN A 195 1.97 2.15 6.86
C GLN A 195 2.80 3.44 6.96
N MET A 196 2.34 4.52 6.32
CA MET A 196 2.96 5.85 6.44
C MET A 196 2.85 6.41 7.87
N LEU A 197 1.67 6.29 8.52
CA LEU A 197 1.48 6.67 9.93
C LEU A 197 2.43 5.90 10.85
N PHE A 198 2.50 4.58 10.72
CA PHE A 198 3.44 3.76 11.49
C PHE A 198 4.90 4.18 11.24
N THR A 199 5.25 4.45 9.99
CA THR A 199 6.60 4.90 9.63
C THR A 199 6.94 6.26 10.26
N GLN A 200 5.99 7.21 10.30
CA GLN A 200 6.18 8.50 10.97
C GLN A 200 6.41 8.31 12.48
N GLU A 201 5.58 7.50 13.15
CA GLU A 201 5.71 7.19 14.58
C GLU A 201 7.04 6.48 14.90
N LEU A 202 7.39 5.45 14.11
CA LEU A 202 8.65 4.72 14.28
C LEU A 202 9.86 5.64 14.09
N ARG A 203 9.88 6.48 13.05
CA ARG A 203 10.99 7.43 12.81
C ARG A 203 11.15 8.41 13.95
N ARG A 204 10.06 8.95 14.48
CA ARG A 204 10.10 9.85 15.64
C ARG A 204 10.70 9.13 16.85
N ASN A 205 10.29 7.92 17.13
CA ASN A 205 10.82 7.17 18.27
C ASN A 205 12.27 6.72 18.08
N VAL A 206 12.71 6.40 16.87
CA VAL A 206 14.16 6.19 16.60
C VAL A 206 14.96 7.44 16.88
N ALA A 207 14.45 8.62 16.49
CA ALA A 207 15.12 9.89 16.82
C ALA A 207 15.15 10.16 18.33
N HIS A 208 14.06 9.87 19.06
CA HIS A 208 14.02 9.95 20.51
C HIS A 208 15.02 8.99 21.18
N PHE A 209 15.14 7.75 20.67
CA PHE A 209 16.16 6.81 21.15
C PHE A 209 17.58 7.37 21.02
N GLN A 210 17.90 7.93 19.86
CA GLN A 210 19.24 8.52 19.59
C GLN A 210 19.54 9.77 20.44
N GLN A 211 18.50 10.50 20.84
CA GLN A 211 18.60 11.71 21.68
C GLN A 211 18.41 11.40 23.17
N VAL A 212 18.19 10.14 23.54
CA VAL A 212 17.89 9.70 24.93
C VAL A 212 16.65 10.40 25.48
N GLU A 213 15.65 10.59 24.63
CA GLU A 213 14.33 11.15 24.97
C GLU A 213 13.29 10.05 25.23
N ALA A 214 12.19 10.43 25.86
CA ALA A 214 11.09 9.50 26.10
C ALA A 214 10.35 9.18 24.81
N PHE A 215 10.02 7.91 24.62
CA PHE A 215 9.17 7.46 23.52
C PHE A 215 7.73 7.93 23.71
N ASP A 216 7.05 8.19 22.59
CA ASP A 216 5.64 8.54 22.56
C ASP A 216 4.92 7.93 21.33
N ILE A 217 3.59 7.95 21.35
CA ILE A 217 2.73 7.59 20.23
C ILE A 217 1.54 8.54 20.20
N SER A 218 1.16 8.99 19.02
CA SER A 218 0.01 9.88 18.84
C SER A 218 -1.29 9.23 19.30
N PRO A 219 -2.07 9.87 20.21
CA PRO A 219 -3.40 9.39 20.58
C PRO A 219 -4.36 9.28 19.39
N ASP A 220 -4.21 10.14 18.39
CA ASP A 220 -5.05 10.11 17.19
C ASP A 220 -4.78 8.86 16.34
N VAL A 221 -3.50 8.43 16.27
CA VAL A 221 -3.13 7.16 15.61
C VAL A 221 -3.75 5.99 16.36
N LEU A 222 -3.62 5.93 17.68
CA LEU A 222 -4.24 4.87 18.49
C LEU A 222 -5.77 4.82 18.32
N THR A 223 -6.42 5.98 18.32
CA THR A 223 -7.88 6.09 18.09
C THR A 223 -8.26 5.60 16.68
N ALA A 224 -7.47 5.94 15.66
CA ALA A 224 -7.73 5.48 14.30
C ALA A 224 -7.58 3.95 14.18
N LEU A 225 -6.58 3.35 14.83
CA LEU A 225 -6.40 1.90 14.87
C LEU A 225 -7.54 1.20 15.62
N ALA A 226 -8.03 1.79 16.73
CA ALA A 226 -9.21 1.29 17.44
C ALA A 226 -10.44 1.27 16.53
N HIS A 227 -10.66 2.33 15.76
CA HIS A 227 -11.76 2.40 14.82
C HIS A 227 -11.68 1.32 13.72
N VAL A 228 -10.48 1.03 13.20
CA VAL A 228 -10.27 -0.07 12.25
C VAL A 228 -10.61 -1.41 12.91
N LEU A 229 -10.15 -1.63 14.14
CA LEU A 229 -10.39 -2.88 14.87
C LEU A 229 -11.87 -3.07 15.23
N GLU A 230 -12.58 -2.01 15.60
CA GLU A 230 -14.04 -2.05 15.87
C GLU A 230 -14.85 -2.46 14.63
N ASN A 231 -14.39 -2.06 13.46
CA ASN A 231 -15.07 -2.30 12.18
C ASN A 231 -14.46 -3.45 11.36
N TYR A 232 -13.65 -4.31 11.95
CA TYR A 232 -12.89 -5.34 11.25
C TYR A 232 -13.74 -6.31 10.42
N GLU A 233 -15.01 -6.54 10.79
CA GLU A 233 -15.93 -7.45 10.10
C GLU A 233 -16.34 -6.94 8.70
N GLN A 234 -16.18 -5.64 8.40
CA GLN A 234 -16.47 -5.10 7.08
C GLN A 234 -15.48 -5.62 6.03
N ASP A 235 -14.20 -5.76 6.42
CA ASP A 235 -13.14 -6.34 5.60
C ASP A 235 -12.03 -6.86 6.53
N ILE A 236 -12.10 -8.14 6.85
CA ILE A 236 -11.21 -8.78 7.84
C ILE A 236 -9.76 -8.80 7.34
N GLU A 237 -9.55 -9.04 6.04
CA GLU A 237 -8.21 -9.09 5.44
C GLU A 237 -7.55 -7.72 5.48
N LEU A 238 -8.27 -6.69 5.01
CA LEU A 238 -7.77 -5.31 5.03
C LEU A 238 -7.50 -4.82 6.45
N ALA A 239 -8.41 -5.06 7.40
CA ALA A 239 -8.22 -4.67 8.79
C ALA A 239 -6.96 -5.34 9.39
N THR A 240 -6.73 -6.61 9.08
CA THR A 240 -5.53 -7.34 9.51
C THR A 240 -4.25 -6.71 8.94
N LEU A 241 -4.26 -6.35 7.65
CA LEU A 241 -3.12 -5.71 6.99
C LEU A 241 -2.85 -4.31 7.53
N ILE A 242 -3.89 -3.50 7.72
CA ILE A 242 -3.79 -2.15 8.28
C ILE A 242 -3.19 -2.17 9.70
N LEU A 243 -3.61 -3.12 10.53
CA LEU A 243 -3.16 -3.23 11.92
C LEU A 243 -1.78 -3.90 12.07
N THR A 244 -1.17 -4.33 10.97
CA THR A 244 0.18 -4.94 10.99
C THR A 244 1.25 -3.87 10.76
N LEU A 245 2.20 -3.75 11.69
CA LEU A 245 3.33 -2.82 11.54
C LEU A 245 4.24 -3.21 10.37
N PRO A 246 4.90 -2.23 9.71
CA PRO A 246 5.91 -2.50 8.69
C PRO A 246 6.98 -3.46 9.20
N LYS A 247 7.55 -4.31 8.35
CA LYS A 247 8.65 -5.19 8.73
C LYS A 247 9.91 -4.37 9.00
N ASP A 248 10.75 -4.86 9.91
CA ASP A 248 11.99 -4.16 10.31
C ASP A 248 12.90 -3.86 9.11
N ILE A 249 13.00 -4.80 8.18
CA ILE A 249 13.84 -4.64 6.99
C ILE A 249 13.28 -3.57 6.04
N GLU A 250 11.97 -3.53 5.84
CA GLU A 250 11.30 -2.53 5.00
C GLU A 250 11.45 -1.14 5.62
N PHE A 251 11.31 -1.06 6.94
CA PHE A 251 11.49 0.19 7.66
C PHE A 251 12.95 0.66 7.66
N ALA A 252 13.92 -0.26 7.84
CA ALA A 252 15.35 0.04 7.83
C ALA A 252 15.81 0.65 6.51
N GLU A 253 15.24 0.24 5.36
CA GLU A 253 15.55 0.81 4.04
C GLU A 253 15.19 2.31 3.94
N SER A 254 14.35 2.82 4.82
CA SER A 254 13.97 4.23 4.87
C SER A 254 15.03 5.16 5.47
N PHE A 255 16.12 4.62 6.04
CA PHE A 255 17.20 5.37 6.68
C PHE A 255 18.48 5.37 5.82
N LYS A 256 19.19 6.51 5.79
CA LYS A 256 20.54 6.58 5.20
C LYS A 256 21.57 5.82 6.01
N THR A 257 21.42 5.85 7.35
CA THR A 257 22.24 5.11 8.31
C THR A 257 21.30 4.34 9.20
N ILE A 258 21.38 3.02 9.12
CA ILE A 258 20.51 2.11 9.88
C ILE A 258 20.98 2.04 11.32
N ASP A 259 20.05 2.22 12.26
CA ASP A 259 20.23 2.05 13.71
C ASP A 259 19.37 0.86 14.16
N PRO A 260 19.92 -0.37 14.17
CA PRO A 260 19.14 -1.56 14.50
C PRO A 260 18.57 -1.55 15.91
N ASP A 261 19.35 -1.02 16.89
CA ASP A 261 18.92 -0.97 18.28
C ASP A 261 17.79 0.05 18.49
N GLY A 262 17.91 1.22 17.85
CA GLY A 262 16.85 2.24 17.85
C GLY A 262 15.57 1.75 17.17
N ILE A 263 15.69 1.04 16.05
CA ILE A 263 14.54 0.45 15.34
C ILE A 263 13.84 -0.60 16.21
N ALA A 264 14.60 -1.51 16.82
CA ALA A 264 14.06 -2.56 17.69
C ALA A 264 13.33 -1.97 18.91
N ALA A 265 13.97 -1.00 19.59
CA ALA A 265 13.40 -0.33 20.76
C ALA A 265 12.12 0.45 20.43
N ALA A 266 12.12 1.24 19.33
CA ALA A 266 10.95 1.99 18.87
C ALA A 266 9.79 1.06 18.52
N ARG A 267 10.08 -0.04 17.82
CA ARG A 267 9.07 -1.02 17.43
C ARG A 267 8.46 -1.74 18.63
N GLU A 268 9.28 -2.19 19.57
CA GLU A 268 8.81 -2.85 20.79
C GLU A 268 7.91 -1.89 21.59
N PHE A 269 8.33 -0.63 21.76
CA PHE A 269 7.52 0.38 22.42
C PHE A 269 6.14 0.52 21.74
N MET A 270 6.10 0.68 20.41
CA MET A 270 4.85 0.82 19.68
C MET A 270 3.95 -0.40 19.82
N LEU A 271 4.51 -1.61 19.74
CA LEU A 271 3.75 -2.86 19.92
C LEU A 271 3.11 -2.91 21.31
N VAL A 272 3.85 -2.55 22.35
CA VAL A 272 3.34 -2.50 23.73
C VAL A 272 2.23 -1.45 23.87
N GLN A 273 2.42 -0.23 23.33
CA GLN A 273 1.42 0.84 23.46
C GLN A 273 0.12 0.49 22.71
N ILE A 274 0.21 0.00 21.49
CA ILE A 274 -0.94 -0.44 20.71
C ILE A 274 -1.66 -1.60 21.41
N ALA A 275 -0.89 -2.59 21.91
CA ALA A 275 -1.43 -3.75 22.60
C ALA A 275 -2.21 -3.37 23.87
N GLU A 276 -1.65 -2.49 24.71
CA GLU A 276 -2.32 -2.06 25.93
C GLU A 276 -3.53 -1.17 25.65
N TYR A 277 -3.46 -0.29 24.64
CA TYR A 277 -4.58 0.56 24.26
C TYR A 277 -5.76 -0.24 23.69
N LEU A 278 -5.49 -1.25 22.86
CA LEU A 278 -6.51 -2.08 22.19
C LEU A 278 -6.86 -3.37 22.94
N LYS A 279 -6.28 -3.61 24.12
CA LYS A 279 -6.29 -4.88 24.85
C LYS A 279 -7.67 -5.54 24.98
N GLU A 280 -8.68 -4.78 25.35
CA GLU A 280 -10.03 -5.31 25.60
C GLU A 280 -10.67 -5.76 24.27
N ASP A 281 -10.53 -4.98 23.23
CA ASP A 281 -11.07 -5.30 21.90
C ASP A 281 -10.32 -6.48 21.27
N LEU A 282 -9.00 -6.50 21.36
CA LEU A 282 -8.18 -7.63 20.91
C LEU A 282 -8.59 -8.94 21.59
N LEU A 283 -8.80 -8.92 22.91
CA LEU A 283 -9.23 -10.10 23.68
C LEU A 283 -10.65 -10.53 23.29
N ARG A 284 -11.56 -9.56 23.11
CA ARG A 284 -12.93 -9.80 22.68
C ARG A 284 -12.96 -10.47 21.32
N ILE A 285 -12.24 -9.94 20.35
CA ILE A 285 -12.17 -10.47 18.97
C ILE A 285 -11.51 -11.85 18.96
N TYR A 286 -10.37 -11.99 19.62
CA TYR A 286 -9.66 -13.28 19.75
C TYR A 286 -10.57 -14.38 20.31
N THR A 287 -11.42 -14.05 21.30
CA THR A 287 -12.33 -14.99 21.95
C THR A 287 -13.56 -15.27 21.10
N HIS A 288 -14.04 -14.26 20.37
CA HIS A 288 -15.21 -14.38 19.50
C HIS A 288 -14.93 -15.26 18.27
N ILE A 289 -13.75 -15.13 17.66
CA ILE A 289 -13.36 -15.94 16.50
C ILE A 289 -13.10 -17.38 16.95
N ARG A 290 -14.11 -18.25 16.75
CA ARG A 290 -14.01 -19.70 17.00
C ARG A 290 -13.84 -20.41 15.68
N LEU A 291 -12.79 -21.19 15.56
CA LEU A 291 -12.47 -22.03 14.39
C LEU A 291 -12.57 -23.49 14.87
N GLU A 292 -13.72 -24.12 14.61
CA GLU A 292 -13.95 -25.49 15.10
C GLU A 292 -13.22 -26.51 14.23
N ASP A 293 -13.43 -26.47 12.91
CA ASP A 293 -12.76 -27.31 11.94
C ASP A 293 -11.86 -26.49 11.01
N TYR A 294 -10.72 -27.06 10.63
CA TYR A 294 -9.84 -26.42 9.66
C TYR A 294 -10.46 -26.38 8.27
N GLN A 295 -10.70 -25.19 7.75
CA GLN A 295 -11.20 -24.94 6.40
C GLN A 295 -10.23 -24.06 5.62
N VAL A 296 -10.20 -24.22 4.29
CA VAL A 296 -9.35 -23.46 3.36
C VAL A 296 -10.19 -22.42 2.59
N THR A 297 -11.31 -21.97 3.16
CA THR A 297 -12.08 -20.87 2.58
C THR A 297 -11.38 -19.53 2.82
N GLN A 298 -11.57 -18.58 1.92
CA GLN A 298 -11.02 -17.23 2.08
C GLN A 298 -11.43 -16.60 3.42
N LYS A 299 -12.68 -16.77 3.82
CA LYS A 299 -13.20 -16.29 5.10
C LYS A 299 -12.45 -16.88 6.29
N ASP A 300 -12.22 -18.21 6.29
CA ASP A 300 -11.53 -18.87 7.40
C ASP A 300 -10.05 -18.50 7.44
N ILE A 301 -9.43 -18.27 6.29
CA ILE A 301 -8.05 -17.76 6.19
C ILE A 301 -7.98 -16.36 6.82
N ALA A 302 -8.90 -15.45 6.46
CA ALA A 302 -8.97 -14.10 7.01
C ALA A 302 -9.23 -14.10 8.52
N LEU A 303 -10.15 -14.94 9.00
CA LEU A 303 -10.44 -15.07 10.43
C LEU A 303 -9.23 -15.61 11.22
N ARG A 304 -8.49 -16.59 10.68
CA ARG A 304 -7.24 -17.06 11.32
C ARG A 304 -6.18 -15.96 11.37
N ALA A 305 -6.03 -15.20 10.28
CA ALA A 305 -5.08 -14.10 10.23
C ALA A 305 -5.41 -13.02 11.28
N MET A 306 -6.67 -12.59 11.37
CA MET A 306 -7.13 -11.63 12.38
C MET A 306 -6.93 -12.17 13.80
N ARG A 307 -7.28 -13.43 14.05
CA ARG A 307 -7.09 -14.06 15.36
C ARG A 307 -5.61 -14.13 15.76
N ASN A 308 -4.73 -14.45 14.81
CA ASN A 308 -3.29 -14.46 15.01
C ASN A 308 -2.75 -13.04 15.27
N LEU A 309 -3.23 -12.04 14.55
CA LEU A 309 -2.89 -10.64 14.81
C LEU A 309 -3.27 -10.23 16.24
N CYS A 310 -4.50 -10.53 16.68
CA CYS A 310 -4.92 -10.25 18.05
C CYS A 310 -3.99 -10.95 19.07
N LEU A 311 -3.62 -12.20 18.81
CA LEU A 311 -2.72 -12.96 19.69
C LEU A 311 -1.33 -12.32 19.75
N SER A 312 -0.78 -11.89 18.60
CA SER A 312 0.54 -11.26 18.53
C SER A 312 0.62 -9.98 19.38
N TYR A 313 -0.43 -9.14 19.35
CA TYR A 313 -0.51 -7.98 20.23
C TYR A 313 -0.75 -8.35 21.69
N LEU A 314 -1.67 -9.29 21.98
CA LEU A 314 -1.95 -9.73 23.35
C LEU A 314 -0.71 -10.32 24.04
N ALA A 315 0.24 -10.87 23.29
CA ALA A 315 1.52 -11.36 23.81
C ALA A 315 2.35 -10.27 24.53
N TYR A 316 2.17 -9.01 24.15
CA TYR A 316 2.81 -7.84 24.78
C TYR A 316 2.08 -7.30 26.01
N THR A 317 0.97 -7.91 26.40
CA THR A 317 0.17 -7.53 27.58
C THR A 317 0.37 -8.48 28.74
N ASN A 318 -0.13 -8.13 29.91
CA ASN A 318 -0.12 -9.02 31.08
C ASN A 318 -0.96 -10.31 30.91
N LEU A 319 -1.78 -10.40 29.86
CA LEU A 319 -2.55 -11.60 29.49
C LEU A 319 -1.77 -12.58 28.62
N GLY A 320 -0.64 -12.12 28.04
CA GLY A 320 0.08 -12.82 26.96
C GLY A 320 0.40 -14.28 27.26
N ASN A 321 1.07 -14.55 28.37
CA ASN A 321 1.51 -15.91 28.72
C ASN A 321 0.37 -16.93 28.74
N ASN A 322 -0.77 -16.58 29.32
CA ASN A 322 -1.92 -17.47 29.44
C ASN A 322 -2.62 -17.69 28.10
N VAL A 323 -2.79 -16.63 27.32
CA VAL A 323 -3.52 -16.69 26.03
C VAL A 323 -2.68 -17.43 24.99
N VAL A 324 -1.38 -17.13 24.89
CA VAL A 324 -0.45 -17.78 23.96
C VAL A 324 -0.33 -19.29 24.26
N GLN A 325 -0.13 -19.65 25.53
CA GLN A 325 -0.04 -21.07 25.92
C GLN A 325 -1.32 -21.85 25.60
N LYS A 326 -2.48 -21.25 25.87
CA LYS A 326 -3.77 -21.86 25.54
C LYS A 326 -3.96 -22.00 24.02
N HIS A 327 -3.53 -21.00 23.26
CA HIS A 327 -3.60 -21.05 21.79
C HIS A 327 -2.73 -22.18 21.24
N TYR A 328 -1.47 -22.26 21.69
CA TYR A 328 -0.53 -23.30 21.28
C TYR A 328 -1.08 -24.71 21.54
N ASN A 329 -1.59 -24.95 22.74
CA ASN A 329 -2.14 -26.26 23.14
C ASN A 329 -3.36 -26.68 22.31
N ASN A 330 -4.10 -25.72 21.71
CA ASN A 330 -5.29 -25.98 20.93
C ASN A 330 -5.05 -25.86 19.40
N ALA A 331 -3.82 -25.54 18.99
CA ALA A 331 -3.48 -25.39 17.59
C ALA A 331 -3.54 -26.73 16.85
N ASN A 332 -4.26 -26.78 15.72
CA ASN A 332 -4.43 -27.99 14.91
C ASN A 332 -3.89 -27.83 13.48
N ASN A 333 -3.20 -26.74 13.19
CA ASN A 333 -2.58 -26.47 11.89
C ASN A 333 -1.40 -25.50 12.03
N LEU A 334 -0.55 -25.44 10.99
CA LEU A 334 0.69 -24.64 11.01
C LEU A 334 0.45 -23.15 11.16
N SER A 335 -0.60 -22.59 10.58
CA SER A 335 -0.89 -21.15 10.67
C SER A 335 -1.24 -20.70 12.10
N LEU A 336 -1.66 -21.62 12.97
CA LEU A 336 -1.91 -21.35 14.38
C LEU A 336 -0.70 -21.65 15.26
N ILE A 337 0.16 -22.62 14.88
CA ILE A 337 1.34 -23.02 15.66
C ILE A 337 2.41 -21.92 15.58
N HIS A 338 2.75 -21.43 14.39
CA HIS A 338 3.85 -20.50 14.19
C HIS A 338 3.72 -19.19 14.96
N ILE A 339 2.49 -18.67 15.11
CA ILE A 339 2.28 -17.42 15.86
C ILE A 339 2.49 -17.58 17.37
N SER A 340 2.36 -18.79 17.89
CA SER A 340 2.49 -19.09 19.32
C SER A 340 3.84 -19.70 19.70
N GLU A 341 4.72 -19.96 18.74
CA GLU A 341 6.10 -20.36 19.01
C GLU A 341 6.87 -19.17 19.62
N PRO A 342 7.58 -19.37 20.74
CA PRO A 342 8.39 -18.31 21.30
C PRO A 342 9.50 -17.96 20.33
N THR A 343 9.39 -16.80 19.70
CA THR A 343 10.51 -16.19 18.97
C THR A 343 11.54 -15.77 20.01
N ARG A 344 12.70 -16.40 19.95
CA ARG A 344 13.87 -16.03 20.76
C ARG A 344 14.52 -14.78 20.19
#